data_36daf857f4bb18ca12fc5e8900d89d78
#
_entry.id   36daf857f4bb18ca12fc5e8900d89d78
#
_cell.length_a   1.000
_cell.length_b   1.000
_cell.length_c   1.000
_cell.angle_alpha   90.00
_cell.angle_beta   90.00
_cell.angle_gamma   90.00
#
_symmetry.space_group_name_H-M   'P 1'
#
loop_
_entity.id
_entity.type
_entity.pdbx_description
1 polymer ?
#
loop_
_entity_poly.entity_id
_entity_poly.type
_entity_poly.pdbx_seq_one_letter_code
_entity_poly.pdbx_strand_id
1 'polypeptide(L)'
;SALLVGYISLLRQRKFMGYSLTISFQSGTFQVFITASPIVLISVMGVSPQLYGLYVMFIPAGFIIASFVSGRLVTRIPVNMIILAGNIFGIAGALMQVFLATSGLATPLLIVASIFISNFGTGLVFANCYALALSTVPPSFAGAASALGGFFHQGWAFVLSFFVASLIHTSSLPLGIMQTVTTICAVSIFVFAVLWSGRHTRKV
;
A
#
# COMPACT_ATOMS: atom_id res chain seq x y z
N SER A 1 -6.71 29.32 14.93
CA SER A 1 -6.66 29.69 13.52
C SER A 1 -7.52 28.74 12.70
N ALA A 2 -8.21 29.25 11.68
CA ALA A 2 -9.15 28.47 10.85
C ALA A 2 -8.52 27.20 10.24
N LEU A 3 -7.22 27.23 9.93
CA LEU A 3 -6.47 26.08 9.39
C LEU A 3 -6.40 24.91 10.38
N LEU A 4 -6.09 25.16 11.65
CA LEU A 4 -6.02 24.09 12.67
C LEU A 4 -7.38 23.42 12.88
N VAL A 5 -8.46 24.19 12.89
CA VAL A 5 -9.83 23.67 12.99
C VAL A 5 -10.14 22.80 11.77
N GLY A 6 -9.70 23.21 10.57
CA GLY A 6 -9.83 22.42 9.35
C GLY A 6 -9.14 21.06 9.45
N TYR A 7 -7.87 21.02 9.88
CA TYR A 7 -7.12 19.77 10.05
C TYR A 7 -7.76 18.85 11.10
N ILE A 8 -8.21 19.39 12.24
CA ILE A 8 -8.89 18.60 13.27
C ILE A 8 -10.20 18.01 12.74
N SER A 9 -10.95 18.78 11.93
CA SER A 9 -12.19 18.28 11.31
C SER A 9 -11.92 17.12 10.35
N LEU A 10 -10.84 17.18 9.54
CA LEU A 10 -10.42 16.11 8.64
C LEU A 10 -10.01 14.85 9.41
N LEU A 11 -9.25 14.99 10.50
CA LEU A 11 -8.86 13.88 11.37
C LEU A 11 -10.05 13.16 12.02
N ARG A 12 -11.15 13.86 12.27
CA ARG A 12 -12.38 13.29 12.82
C ARG A 12 -13.27 12.64 11.76
N GLN A 13 -13.02 12.90 10.49
CA GLN A 13 -13.83 12.38 9.40
C GLN A 13 -13.44 10.94 9.05
N ARG A 14 -14.20 9.96 9.55
CA ARG A 14 -13.91 8.53 9.43
C ARG A 14 -13.65 8.05 8.00
N LYS A 15 -14.44 8.52 7.01
CA LYS A 15 -14.26 8.10 5.61
C LYS A 15 -12.95 8.64 5.03
N PHE A 16 -12.65 9.92 5.25
CA PHE A 16 -11.39 10.52 4.82
C PHE A 16 -10.19 9.78 5.41
N MET A 17 -10.18 9.60 6.73
CA MET A 17 -9.11 8.87 7.43
C MET A 17 -9.03 7.41 6.98
N GLY A 18 -10.18 6.75 6.79
CA GLY A 18 -10.21 5.37 6.30
C GLY A 18 -9.53 5.20 4.96
N TYR A 19 -9.86 6.04 3.98
CA TYR A 19 -9.21 5.99 2.66
C TYR A 19 -7.73 6.39 2.73
N SER A 20 -7.40 7.47 3.43
CA SER A 20 -6.02 7.97 3.55
C SER A 20 -5.09 6.96 4.23
N LEU A 21 -5.53 6.35 5.32
CA LEU A 21 -4.75 5.32 6.01
C LEU A 21 -4.65 4.02 5.19
N THR A 22 -5.73 3.62 4.49
CA THR A 22 -5.67 2.46 3.58
C THR A 22 -4.57 2.63 2.53
N ILE A 23 -4.47 3.81 1.89
CA ILE A 23 -3.38 4.11 0.95
C ILE A 23 -2.02 4.00 1.65
N SER A 24 -1.88 4.63 2.81
CA SER A 24 -0.61 4.72 3.53
C SER A 24 -0.08 3.33 3.90
N PHE A 25 -0.95 2.48 4.42
CA PHE A 25 -0.58 1.11 4.77
C PHE A 25 -0.34 0.23 3.54
N GLN A 26 -1.20 0.30 2.52
CA GLN A 26 -1.04 -0.51 1.31
C GLN A 26 0.24 -0.17 0.54
N SER A 27 0.58 1.11 0.39
CA SER A 27 1.82 1.54 -0.27
C SER A 27 3.07 1.27 0.56
N GLY A 28 2.90 1.04 1.86
CA GLY A 28 3.97 0.62 2.75
C GLY A 28 4.66 -0.67 2.30
N THR A 29 3.96 -1.58 1.63
CA THR A 29 4.55 -2.82 1.07
C THR A 29 5.67 -2.52 0.07
N PHE A 30 5.46 -1.54 -0.81
CA PHE A 30 6.47 -1.09 -1.75
C PHE A 30 7.65 -0.43 -1.04
N GLN A 31 7.38 0.41 -0.04
CA GLN A 31 8.42 1.10 0.72
C GLN A 31 9.32 0.13 1.50
N VAL A 32 8.70 -0.87 2.16
CA VAL A 32 9.41 -1.96 2.82
C VAL A 32 10.34 -2.66 1.84
N PHE A 33 9.84 -2.98 0.64
CA PHE A 33 10.65 -3.65 -0.37
C PHE A 33 11.81 -2.78 -0.86
N ILE A 34 11.57 -1.52 -1.23
CA ILE A 34 12.63 -0.62 -1.73
C ILE A 34 13.75 -0.49 -0.71
N THR A 35 13.41 -0.40 0.59
CA THR A 35 14.41 -0.28 1.67
C THR A 35 15.20 -1.58 1.86
N ALA A 36 14.54 -2.72 1.77
CA ALA A 36 15.11 -4.04 2.09
C ALA A 36 15.77 -4.74 0.90
N SER A 37 15.27 -4.49 -0.32
CA SER A 37 15.65 -5.27 -1.49
C SER A 37 17.14 -5.25 -1.85
N PRO A 38 17.89 -4.14 -1.69
CA PRO A 38 19.33 -4.18 -1.94
C PRO A 38 20.04 -5.17 -1.01
N ILE A 39 19.66 -5.20 0.27
CA ILE A 39 20.26 -6.10 1.25
C ILE A 39 19.89 -7.54 0.91
N VAL A 40 18.61 -7.82 0.65
CA VAL A 40 18.13 -9.17 0.37
C VAL A 40 18.68 -9.69 -0.98
N LEU A 41 18.53 -8.93 -2.06
CA LEU A 41 18.88 -9.41 -3.39
C LEU A 41 20.39 -9.37 -3.66
N ILE A 42 21.07 -8.28 -3.28
CA ILE A 42 22.50 -8.14 -3.55
C ILE A 42 23.32 -8.85 -2.47
N SER A 43 23.15 -8.47 -1.19
CA SER A 43 24.02 -8.94 -0.12
C SER A 43 23.75 -10.39 0.31
N VAL A 44 22.47 -10.80 0.39
CA VAL A 44 22.11 -12.16 0.85
C VAL A 44 22.06 -13.15 -0.32
N MET A 45 21.50 -12.78 -1.46
CA MET A 45 21.30 -13.69 -2.61
C MET A 45 22.40 -13.56 -3.67
N GLY A 46 23.34 -12.64 -3.56
CA GLY A 46 24.48 -12.50 -4.47
C GLY A 46 24.13 -11.98 -5.87
N VAL A 47 22.98 -11.32 -6.03
CA VAL A 47 22.58 -10.72 -7.31
C VAL A 47 23.50 -9.56 -7.65
N SER A 48 24.00 -9.51 -8.89
CA SER A 48 24.83 -8.38 -9.32
C SER A 48 24.03 -7.06 -9.33
N PRO A 49 24.68 -5.91 -9.03
CA PRO A 49 23.96 -4.61 -9.02
C PRO A 49 23.26 -4.28 -10.33
N GLN A 50 23.83 -4.71 -11.46
CA GLN A 50 23.23 -4.52 -12.81
C GLN A 50 21.92 -5.30 -12.95
N LEU A 51 21.91 -6.57 -12.53
CA LEU A 51 20.72 -7.41 -12.57
C LEU A 51 19.66 -6.97 -11.55
N TYR A 52 20.09 -6.50 -10.38
CA TYR A 52 19.21 -5.87 -9.40
C TYR A 52 18.46 -4.68 -10.02
N GLY A 53 19.16 -3.79 -10.72
CA GLY A 53 18.54 -2.66 -11.41
C GLY A 53 17.43 -3.09 -12.39
N LEU A 54 17.67 -4.15 -13.17
CA LEU A 54 16.67 -4.73 -14.07
C LEU A 54 15.46 -5.27 -13.28
N TYR A 55 15.66 -6.00 -12.22
CA TYR A 55 14.58 -6.55 -11.39
C TYR A 55 13.71 -5.43 -10.79
N VAL A 56 14.32 -4.38 -10.28
CA VAL A 56 13.58 -3.25 -9.68
C VAL A 56 12.74 -2.50 -10.72
N MET A 57 13.17 -2.43 -11.99
CA MET A 57 12.40 -1.78 -13.06
C MET A 57 11.06 -2.48 -13.35
N PHE A 58 10.94 -3.79 -13.12
CA PHE A 58 9.66 -4.50 -13.33
C PHE A 58 8.62 -4.21 -12.27
N ILE A 59 9.01 -3.76 -11.09
CA ILE A 59 8.08 -3.57 -9.96
C ILE A 59 7.07 -2.45 -10.22
N PRO A 60 7.46 -1.24 -10.69
CA PRO A 60 6.50 -0.20 -11.06
C PRO A 60 5.54 -0.61 -12.17
N ALA A 61 5.92 -1.56 -13.03
CA ALA A 61 5.04 -2.05 -14.09
C ALA A 61 3.72 -2.63 -13.52
N GLY A 62 3.77 -3.36 -12.40
CA GLY A 62 2.57 -3.85 -11.71
C GLY A 62 1.61 -2.72 -11.33
N PHE A 63 2.13 -1.63 -10.76
CA PHE A 63 1.35 -0.45 -10.40
C PHE A 63 0.76 0.24 -11.64
N ILE A 64 1.55 0.41 -12.71
CA ILE A 64 1.12 1.04 -13.95
C ILE A 64 -0.01 0.23 -14.61
N ILE A 65 0.18 -1.08 -14.77
CA ILE A 65 -0.82 -1.97 -15.36
C ILE A 65 -2.12 -1.93 -14.54
N ALA A 66 -2.02 -2.02 -13.21
CA ALA A 66 -3.17 -1.95 -12.32
C ALA A 66 -3.91 -0.60 -12.43
N SER A 67 -3.18 0.50 -12.58
CA SER A 67 -3.78 1.83 -12.75
C SER A 67 -4.59 1.93 -14.05
N PHE A 68 -4.08 1.38 -15.16
CA PHE A 68 -4.82 1.28 -16.42
C PHE A 68 -6.06 0.38 -16.28
N VAL A 69 -5.92 -0.79 -15.65
CA VAL A 69 -7.02 -1.72 -15.39
C VAL A 69 -8.08 -1.03 -14.53
N SER A 70 -7.67 -0.36 -13.45
CA SER A 70 -8.56 0.40 -12.57
C SER A 70 -9.35 1.46 -13.32
N GLY A 71 -8.70 2.24 -14.20
CA GLY A 71 -9.35 3.27 -14.99
C GLY A 71 -10.48 2.72 -15.89
N ARG A 72 -10.35 1.47 -16.38
CA ARG A 72 -11.41 0.81 -17.13
C ARG A 72 -12.49 0.19 -16.24
N LEU A 73 -12.12 -0.32 -15.07
CA LEU A 73 -13.04 -1.00 -14.17
C LEU A 73 -13.96 -0.01 -13.44
N VAL A 74 -13.50 1.19 -13.12
CA VAL A 74 -14.26 2.21 -12.37
C VAL A 74 -15.57 2.60 -13.06
N THR A 75 -15.67 2.42 -14.37
CA THR A 75 -16.88 2.67 -15.16
C THR A 75 -17.86 1.50 -15.15
N ARG A 76 -17.46 0.32 -14.66
CA ARG A 76 -18.25 -0.92 -14.75
C ARG A 76 -18.60 -1.51 -13.39
N ILE A 77 -17.77 -1.30 -12.38
CA ILE A 77 -17.95 -1.88 -11.05
C ILE A 77 -17.77 -0.83 -9.95
N PRO A 78 -18.40 -1.01 -8.79
CA PRO A 78 -18.25 -0.08 -7.67
C PRO A 78 -16.78 0.07 -7.24
N VAL A 79 -16.33 1.30 -7.05
CA VAL A 79 -14.93 1.62 -6.72
C VAL A 79 -14.44 0.88 -5.45
N ASN A 80 -15.30 0.71 -4.44
CA ASN A 80 -14.95 -0.04 -3.24
C ASN A 80 -14.61 -1.51 -3.51
N MET A 81 -15.18 -2.12 -4.56
CA MET A 81 -14.84 -3.48 -4.98
C MET A 81 -13.45 -3.54 -5.64
N ILE A 82 -13.08 -2.50 -6.39
CA ILE A 82 -11.73 -2.38 -6.96
C ILE A 82 -10.69 -2.24 -5.85
N ILE A 83 -10.98 -1.41 -4.84
CA ILE A 83 -10.11 -1.24 -3.67
C ILE A 83 -9.97 -2.56 -2.90
N LEU A 84 -11.08 -3.29 -2.69
CA LEU A 84 -11.06 -4.59 -2.03
C LEU A 84 -10.22 -5.61 -2.81
N ALA A 85 -10.40 -5.69 -4.12
CA ALA A 85 -9.59 -6.55 -4.99
C ALA A 85 -8.10 -6.19 -4.89
N GLY A 86 -7.77 -4.89 -4.91
CA GLY A 86 -6.40 -4.42 -4.75
C GLY A 86 -5.78 -4.84 -3.40
N ASN A 87 -6.55 -4.75 -2.32
CA ASN A 87 -6.12 -5.23 -1.01
C ASN A 87 -5.89 -6.75 -0.98
N ILE A 88 -6.73 -7.54 -1.68
CA ILE A 88 -6.55 -9.00 -1.81
C ILE A 88 -5.25 -9.32 -2.56
N PHE A 89 -4.96 -8.63 -3.67
CA PHE A 89 -3.67 -8.78 -4.37
C PHE A 89 -2.49 -8.40 -3.48
N GLY A 90 -2.62 -7.35 -2.67
CA GLY A 90 -1.62 -6.96 -1.69
C GLY A 90 -1.32 -8.07 -0.69
N ILE A 91 -2.36 -8.68 -0.09
CA ILE A 91 -2.23 -9.82 0.82
C ILE A 91 -1.59 -11.01 0.11
N ALA A 92 -2.06 -11.36 -1.09
CA ALA A 92 -1.55 -12.50 -1.85
C ALA A 92 -0.04 -12.38 -2.11
N GLY A 93 0.44 -11.21 -2.56
CA GLY A 93 1.86 -10.96 -2.76
C GLY A 93 2.67 -10.99 -1.46
N ALA A 94 2.15 -10.42 -0.38
CA ALA A 94 2.81 -10.44 0.93
C ALA A 94 2.91 -11.86 1.51
N LEU A 95 1.85 -12.65 1.45
CA LEU A 95 1.85 -14.04 1.88
C LEU A 95 2.77 -14.92 1.01
N MET A 96 2.80 -14.68 -0.31
CA MET A 96 3.76 -15.35 -1.20
C MET A 96 5.19 -15.06 -0.76
N GLN A 97 5.49 -13.81 -0.36
CA GLN A 97 6.82 -13.44 0.14
C GLN A 97 7.19 -14.21 1.42
N VAL A 98 6.26 -14.32 2.38
CA VAL A 98 6.47 -15.11 3.62
C VAL A 98 6.68 -16.59 3.27
N PHE A 99 5.84 -17.15 2.41
CA PHE A 99 5.96 -18.55 1.97
C PHE A 99 7.32 -18.83 1.34
N LEU A 100 7.79 -17.97 0.43
CA LEU A 100 9.09 -18.12 -0.20
C LEU A 100 10.24 -18.07 0.82
N ALA A 101 10.14 -17.17 1.80
CA ALA A 101 11.16 -17.02 2.83
C ALA A 101 11.24 -18.23 3.78
N THR A 102 10.10 -18.89 4.05
CA THR A 102 10.02 -20.02 5.01
C THR A 102 10.25 -21.37 4.33
N SER A 103 9.90 -21.52 3.06
CA SER A 103 10.05 -22.77 2.31
C SER A 103 11.46 -23.02 1.77
N GLY A 104 12.36 -22.05 1.84
CA GLY A 104 13.67 -22.12 1.20
C GLY A 104 13.65 -22.04 -0.34
N LEU A 105 12.48 -21.78 -0.93
CA LEU A 105 12.31 -21.63 -2.39
C LEU A 105 12.54 -20.21 -2.89
N ALA A 106 13.03 -19.31 -2.03
CA ALA A 106 13.25 -17.92 -2.35
C ALA A 106 14.34 -17.78 -3.44
N THR A 107 13.92 -17.44 -4.65
CA THR A 107 14.81 -17.00 -5.74
C THR A 107 14.59 -15.51 -6.01
N PRO A 108 15.58 -14.79 -6.54
CA PRO A 108 15.42 -13.36 -6.84
C PRO A 108 14.19 -13.07 -7.71
N LEU A 109 13.92 -13.89 -8.72
CA LEU A 109 12.78 -13.74 -9.61
C LEU A 109 11.44 -13.92 -8.89
N LEU A 110 11.33 -14.92 -8.00
CA LEU A 110 10.10 -15.16 -7.24
C LEU A 110 9.84 -14.06 -6.21
N ILE A 111 10.89 -13.50 -5.60
CA ILE A 111 10.77 -12.33 -4.73
C ILE A 111 10.24 -11.13 -5.53
N VAL A 112 10.79 -10.86 -6.70
CA VAL A 112 10.32 -9.76 -7.57
C VAL A 112 8.89 -10.00 -8.04
N ALA A 113 8.52 -11.25 -8.36
CA ALA A 113 7.14 -11.59 -8.73
C ALA A 113 6.15 -11.37 -7.59
N SER A 114 6.51 -11.70 -6.35
CA SER A 114 5.64 -11.47 -5.19
C SER A 114 5.38 -9.99 -4.96
N ILE A 115 6.40 -9.15 -5.07
CA ILE A 115 6.23 -7.70 -4.91
C ILE A 115 5.52 -7.07 -6.11
N PHE A 116 5.68 -7.60 -7.32
CA PHE A 116 4.91 -7.20 -8.49
C PHE A 116 3.41 -7.40 -8.26
N ILE A 117 3.00 -8.54 -7.70
CA ILE A 117 1.61 -8.84 -7.33
C ILE A 117 1.12 -7.85 -6.26
N SER A 118 1.90 -7.58 -5.22
CA SER A 118 1.57 -6.59 -4.18
C SER A 118 1.42 -5.19 -4.79
N ASN A 119 2.31 -4.78 -5.69
CA ASN A 119 2.28 -3.48 -6.35
C ASN A 119 1.12 -3.34 -7.34
N PHE A 120 0.73 -4.42 -8.00
CA PHE A 120 -0.51 -4.45 -8.77
C PHE A 120 -1.71 -4.13 -7.85
N GLY A 121 -1.78 -4.74 -6.66
CA GLY A 121 -2.77 -4.42 -5.65
C GLY A 121 -2.73 -2.94 -5.23
N THR A 122 -1.54 -2.41 -4.99
CA THR A 122 -1.35 -0.99 -4.64
C THR A 122 -1.85 -0.05 -5.74
N GLY A 123 -1.63 -0.38 -7.00
CA GLY A 123 -2.12 0.41 -8.14
C GLY A 123 -3.65 0.48 -8.21
N LEU A 124 -4.34 -0.62 -7.86
CA LEU A 124 -5.81 -0.63 -7.76
C LEU A 124 -6.33 0.21 -6.58
N VAL A 125 -5.60 0.22 -5.46
CA VAL A 125 -6.01 0.94 -4.23
C VAL A 125 -5.72 2.43 -4.34
N PHE A 126 -4.53 2.80 -4.78
CA PHE A 126 -3.95 4.14 -4.61
C PHE A 126 -4.83 5.24 -5.21
N ALA A 127 -5.04 5.22 -6.54
CA ALA A 127 -5.80 6.26 -7.22
C ALA A 127 -7.26 6.34 -6.75
N ASN A 128 -7.88 5.18 -6.50
CA ASN A 128 -9.28 5.09 -6.09
C ASN A 128 -9.50 5.60 -4.67
N CYS A 129 -8.66 5.19 -3.71
CA CYS A 129 -8.76 5.69 -2.35
C CYS A 129 -8.44 7.19 -2.29
N TYR A 130 -7.45 7.67 -3.06
CA TYR A 130 -7.10 9.09 -3.10
C TYR A 130 -8.27 9.93 -3.62
N ALA A 131 -8.89 9.53 -4.73
CA ALA A 131 -10.06 10.20 -5.28
C ALA A 131 -11.24 10.19 -4.32
N LEU A 132 -11.53 9.04 -3.69
CA LEU A 132 -12.61 8.93 -2.71
C LEU A 132 -12.32 9.71 -1.42
N ALA A 133 -11.09 9.75 -0.94
CA ALA A 133 -10.72 10.58 0.21
C ALA A 133 -11.02 12.06 -0.07
N LEU A 134 -10.58 12.58 -1.21
CA LEU A 134 -10.83 13.98 -1.59
C LEU A 134 -12.31 14.26 -1.85
N SER A 135 -13.08 13.32 -2.37
CA SER A 135 -14.53 13.51 -2.59
C SER A 135 -15.35 13.62 -1.28
N THR A 136 -14.77 13.22 -0.14
CA THR A 136 -15.44 13.35 1.16
C THR A 136 -15.33 14.75 1.77
N VAL A 137 -14.51 15.62 1.20
CA VAL A 137 -14.22 16.95 1.77
C VAL A 137 -14.68 18.07 0.82
N PRO A 138 -15.07 19.24 1.35
CA PRO A 138 -15.40 20.38 0.51
C PRO A 138 -14.20 20.82 -0.34
N PRO A 139 -14.42 21.36 -1.56
CA PRO A 139 -13.33 21.80 -2.46
C PRO A 139 -12.35 22.80 -1.81
N SER A 140 -12.84 23.65 -0.91
CA SER A 140 -12.03 24.63 -0.16
C SER A 140 -11.00 23.96 0.77
N PHE A 141 -11.21 22.71 1.17
CA PHE A 141 -10.30 21.93 2.03
C PHE A 141 -9.46 20.90 1.26
N ALA A 142 -9.62 20.79 -0.07
CA ALA A 142 -8.92 19.78 -0.88
C ALA A 142 -7.39 19.87 -0.73
N GLY A 143 -6.81 21.08 -0.68
CA GLY A 143 -5.38 21.27 -0.46
C GLY A 143 -4.91 20.77 0.92
N ALA A 144 -5.65 21.08 1.99
CA ALA A 144 -5.35 20.61 3.34
C ALA A 144 -5.52 19.09 3.45
N ALA A 145 -6.54 18.52 2.81
CA ALA A 145 -6.77 17.08 2.76
C ALA A 145 -5.64 16.34 2.03
N SER A 146 -5.19 16.87 0.87
CA SER A 146 -4.06 16.31 0.13
C SER A 146 -2.76 16.37 0.94
N ALA A 147 -2.48 17.48 1.61
CA ALA A 147 -1.31 17.62 2.46
C ALA A 147 -1.32 16.63 3.63
N LEU A 148 -2.49 16.47 4.29
CA LEU A 148 -2.65 15.53 5.40
C LEU A 148 -2.52 14.07 4.94
N GLY A 149 -3.13 13.71 3.80
CA GLY A 149 -3.00 12.38 3.21
C GLY A 149 -1.55 12.07 2.83
N GLY A 150 -0.84 13.04 2.22
CA GLY A 150 0.59 12.92 1.91
C GLY A 150 1.45 12.77 3.16
N PHE A 151 1.14 13.50 4.23
CA PHE A 151 1.81 13.36 5.53
C PHE A 151 1.68 11.94 6.10
N PHE A 152 0.46 11.38 6.12
CA PHE A 152 0.28 9.99 6.58
C PHE A 152 1.01 9.00 5.69
N HIS A 153 0.93 9.16 4.37
CA HIS A 153 1.60 8.28 3.42
C HIS A 153 3.13 8.28 3.61
N GLN A 154 3.75 9.45 3.62
CA GLN A 154 5.21 9.58 3.77
C GLN A 154 5.68 9.29 5.20
N GLY A 155 4.90 9.70 6.21
CA GLY A 155 5.21 9.41 7.61
C GLY A 155 5.20 7.91 7.88
N TRP A 156 4.22 7.17 7.35
CA TRP A 156 4.16 5.72 7.46
C TRP A 156 5.32 5.04 6.71
N ALA A 157 5.64 5.51 5.51
CA ALA A 157 6.78 5.03 4.73
C ALA A 157 8.09 5.17 5.51
N PHE A 158 8.29 6.31 6.17
CA PHE A 158 9.47 6.55 7.03
C PHE A 158 9.54 5.57 8.21
N VAL A 159 8.42 5.41 8.94
CA VAL A 159 8.36 4.48 10.08
C VAL A 159 8.70 3.05 9.65
N LEU A 160 8.11 2.58 8.55
CA LEU A 160 8.38 1.25 8.03
C LEU A 160 9.84 1.08 7.58
N SER A 161 10.39 2.06 6.88
CA SER A 161 11.79 2.02 6.44
C SER A 161 12.75 1.91 7.61
N PHE A 162 12.49 2.65 8.70
CA PHE A 162 13.29 2.60 9.92
C PHE A 162 13.27 1.19 10.55
N PHE A 163 12.08 0.61 10.73
CA PHE A 163 11.97 -0.74 11.31
C PHE A 163 12.57 -1.82 10.42
N VAL A 164 12.32 -1.74 9.11
CA VAL A 164 12.85 -2.71 8.15
C VAL A 164 14.37 -2.68 8.11
N ALA A 165 14.97 -1.49 8.06
CA ALA A 165 16.43 -1.34 8.03
C ALA A 165 17.10 -1.93 9.28
N SER A 166 16.42 -1.89 10.44
CA SER A 166 16.95 -2.45 11.69
C SER A 166 16.73 -3.97 11.84
N LEU A 167 15.83 -4.56 11.06
CA LEU A 167 15.47 -5.99 11.19
C LEU A 167 16.08 -6.90 10.12
N ILE A 168 16.46 -6.34 8.95
CA ILE A 168 16.95 -7.15 7.82
C ILE A 168 18.47 -7.20 7.84
N HIS A 169 19.01 -8.35 8.27
CA HIS A 169 20.45 -8.60 8.29
C HIS A 169 20.84 -9.85 7.49
N THR A 170 20.07 -10.95 7.56
CA THR A 170 20.49 -12.25 7.03
C THR A 170 19.40 -13.03 6.29
N SER A 171 18.16 -12.56 6.30
CA SER A 171 17.01 -13.31 5.76
C SER A 171 16.00 -12.38 5.10
N SER A 172 15.24 -12.91 4.13
CA SER A 172 14.10 -12.22 3.52
C SER A 172 12.80 -12.33 4.34
N LEU A 173 12.79 -13.09 5.44
CA LEU A 173 11.60 -13.31 6.26
C LEU A 173 11.03 -12.02 6.89
N PRO A 174 11.85 -11.13 7.50
CA PRO A 174 11.33 -9.86 8.04
C PRO A 174 10.64 -8.99 6.97
N LEU A 175 11.14 -9.02 5.74
CA LEU A 175 10.51 -8.34 4.60
C LEU A 175 9.06 -8.82 4.40
N GLY A 176 8.86 -10.12 4.29
CA GLY A 176 7.53 -10.72 4.09
C GLY A 176 6.58 -10.46 5.27
N ILE A 177 7.06 -10.56 6.50
CA ILE A 177 6.26 -10.30 7.71
C ILE A 177 5.79 -8.84 7.74
N MET A 178 6.71 -7.89 7.52
CA MET A 178 6.37 -6.46 7.53
C MET A 178 5.37 -6.10 6.42
N GLN A 179 5.53 -6.67 5.23
CA GLN A 179 4.57 -6.49 4.13
C GLN A 179 3.20 -7.08 4.49
N THR A 180 3.15 -8.24 5.12
CA THR A 180 1.90 -8.88 5.54
C THR A 180 1.19 -8.07 6.60
N VAL A 181 1.90 -7.61 7.63
CA VAL A 181 1.33 -6.76 8.70
C VAL A 181 0.74 -5.47 8.13
N THR A 182 1.50 -4.76 7.29
CA THR A 182 1.01 -3.52 6.67
C THR A 182 -0.23 -3.75 5.82
N THR A 183 -0.27 -4.80 5.02
CA THR A 183 -1.42 -5.09 4.15
C THR A 183 -2.64 -5.51 4.96
N ILE A 184 -2.47 -6.31 6.02
CA ILE A 184 -3.58 -6.67 6.93
C ILE A 184 -4.14 -5.41 7.59
N CYS A 185 -3.29 -4.48 8.04
CA CYS A 185 -3.73 -3.21 8.58
C CYS A 185 -4.52 -2.39 7.55
N ALA A 186 -4.05 -2.32 6.29
CA ALA A 186 -4.75 -1.63 5.20
C ALA A 186 -6.16 -2.19 4.98
N VAL A 187 -6.28 -3.52 4.89
CA VAL A 187 -7.57 -4.21 4.72
C VAL A 187 -8.49 -3.96 5.92
N SER A 188 -7.97 -4.12 7.13
CA SER A 188 -8.75 -3.92 8.35
C SER A 188 -9.30 -2.50 8.43
N ILE A 189 -8.47 -1.49 8.17
CA ILE A 189 -8.89 -0.09 8.15
C ILE A 189 -9.96 0.13 7.07
N PHE A 190 -9.76 -0.39 5.86
CA PHE A 190 -10.73 -0.24 4.78
C PHE A 190 -12.08 -0.86 5.14
N VAL A 191 -12.10 -2.07 5.66
CA VAL A 191 -13.33 -2.76 6.05
C VAL A 191 -14.04 -2.02 7.18
N PHE A 192 -13.35 -1.68 8.27
CA PHE A 192 -13.97 -1.07 9.45
C PHE A 192 -14.34 0.41 9.24
N ALA A 193 -13.43 1.21 8.68
CA ALA A 193 -13.66 2.64 8.56
C ALA A 193 -14.54 3.02 7.36
N VAL A 194 -14.51 2.23 6.29
CA VAL A 194 -15.19 2.55 5.04
C VAL A 194 -16.44 1.69 4.83
N LEU A 195 -16.30 0.36 4.80
CA LEU A 195 -17.41 -0.52 4.44
C LEU A 195 -18.44 -0.63 5.56
N TRP A 196 -18.00 -0.80 6.80
CA TRP A 196 -18.93 -0.95 7.93
C TRP A 196 -19.60 0.38 8.30
N SER A 197 -18.87 1.47 8.33
CA SER A 197 -19.42 2.80 8.59
C SER A 197 -20.46 3.23 7.53
N GLY A 198 -20.32 2.80 6.27
CA GLY A 198 -21.27 3.09 5.19
C GLY A 198 -22.62 2.37 5.30
N ARG A 199 -22.70 1.27 6.06
CA ARG A 199 -23.97 0.53 6.28
C ARG A 199 -24.90 1.21 7.28
N HIS A 200 -24.36 1.96 8.24
CA HIS A 200 -25.16 2.64 9.26
C HIS A 200 -25.76 3.96 8.76
N THR A 201 -25.18 4.61 7.75
CA THR A 201 -25.71 5.86 7.16
C THR A 201 -26.80 5.65 6.11
N ARG A 202 -27.09 4.40 5.67
CA ARG A 202 -28.19 4.07 4.73
C ARG A 202 -29.51 3.68 5.42
N LYS A 203 -29.57 3.67 6.74
CA LYS A 203 -30.76 3.26 7.52
C LYS A 203 -31.48 4.42 8.24
N VAL A 204 -31.19 5.67 7.87
CA VAL A 204 -31.94 6.87 8.34
C VAL A 204 -32.57 7.56 7.17
#